data_5b523f07614467eb1a8849494cfd552a
#
_entry.id   5b523f07614467eb1a8849494cfd552a
#
_cell.length_a   1.000
_cell.length_b   1.000
_cell.length_c   1.000
_cell.angle_alpha   90.00
_cell.angle_beta   90.00
_cell.angle_gamma   90.00
#
_symmetry.space_group_name_H-M   'P 1'
#
loop_
_entity.id
_entity.type
_entity.pdbx_description
1 polymer ?
#
loop_
_entity_poly.entity_id
_entity_poly.type
_entity_poly.pdbx_seq_one_letter_code
_entity_poly.pdbx_strand_id
1 'polypeptide(L)'
;MAAYCIFLGALFDFADGFVARSLKLESKMGKELDSLSDLITFGAAPGFLMFFMILIGIEQPFLLENFDKRAANIHYENYYVFNQFIHWVQAFFYDFPNNFNASIKYLPFAAFSIPFLSLFRLAHFNVDTKQSKNFIGVPTPLNAIIICFFPLYFQENMMNWNTQVELIHILFDCYALAIICVLLSIALIAPIPLMSMKLEGGNKIENKLKIALIVISVITIIVFKVLAIPIIITLYFIISSYHYFKTSKNEI
;
A
#
# COMPACT_ATOMS: atom_id res chain seq x y z
N MET A 1 -8.27 -2.45 11.12
CA MET A 1 -8.06 -1.12 11.77
C MET A 1 -6.85 -0.38 11.22
N ALA A 2 -5.62 -0.94 11.21
CA ALA A 2 -4.41 -0.22 10.76
C ALA A 2 -4.51 0.37 9.33
N ALA A 3 -5.02 -0.40 8.35
CA ALA A 3 -5.23 0.11 6.99
C ALA A 3 -6.16 1.34 6.93
N TYR A 4 -7.22 1.35 7.74
CA TYR A 4 -8.12 2.51 7.81
C TYR A 4 -7.45 3.74 8.42
N CYS A 5 -6.52 3.56 9.37
CA CYS A 5 -5.71 4.67 9.90
C CYS A 5 -4.80 5.26 8.82
N ILE A 6 -4.24 4.45 7.93
CA ILE A 6 -3.44 4.94 6.79
C ILE A 6 -4.32 5.75 5.83
N PHE A 7 -5.55 5.30 5.52
CA PHE A 7 -6.49 6.08 4.70
C PHE A 7 -6.88 7.41 5.35
N LEU A 8 -7.13 7.40 6.66
CA LEU A 8 -7.38 8.64 7.41
C LEU A 8 -6.17 9.56 7.38
N GLY A 9 -4.95 9.01 7.54
CA GLY A 9 -3.71 9.77 7.39
C GLY A 9 -3.60 10.44 6.02
N ALA A 10 -3.92 9.71 4.94
CA ALA A 10 -3.94 10.28 3.58
C ALA A 10 -4.99 11.40 3.42
N LEU A 11 -6.13 11.29 4.09
CA LEU A 11 -7.16 12.32 4.07
C LEU A 11 -6.69 13.59 4.81
N PHE A 12 -6.05 13.44 5.97
CA PHE A 12 -5.52 14.56 6.74
C PHE A 12 -4.37 15.26 6.02
N ASP A 13 -3.43 14.51 5.43
CA ASP A 13 -2.34 15.00 4.61
C ASP A 13 -2.87 15.85 3.42
N PHE A 14 -3.88 15.34 2.73
CA PHE A 14 -4.52 16.12 1.67
C PHE A 14 -5.18 17.41 2.20
N ALA A 15 -5.85 17.32 3.36
CA ALA A 15 -6.56 18.44 3.95
C ALA A 15 -5.61 19.54 4.43
N ASP A 16 -4.51 19.20 5.11
CA ASP A 16 -3.55 20.18 5.63
C ASP A 16 -2.78 20.87 4.50
N GLY A 17 -2.35 20.12 3.48
CA GLY A 17 -1.76 20.70 2.26
C GLY A 17 -2.73 21.62 1.51
N PHE A 18 -4.04 21.31 1.50
CA PHE A 18 -5.06 22.19 0.93
C PHE A 18 -5.23 23.48 1.74
N VAL A 19 -5.30 23.37 3.07
CA VAL A 19 -5.46 24.52 3.98
C VAL A 19 -4.23 25.42 3.93
N ALA A 20 -3.01 24.88 4.00
CA ALA A 20 -1.77 25.65 3.94
C ALA A 20 -1.68 26.49 2.65
N ARG A 21 -2.00 25.88 1.49
CA ARG A 21 -2.03 26.61 0.20
C ARG A 21 -3.12 27.67 0.15
N SER A 22 -4.32 27.37 0.64
CA SER A 22 -5.47 28.30 0.63
C SER A 22 -5.22 29.52 1.48
N LEU A 23 -4.54 29.35 2.61
CA LEU A 23 -4.21 30.43 3.55
C LEU A 23 -2.86 31.10 3.25
N LYS A 24 -2.09 30.59 2.27
CA LYS A 24 -0.74 31.08 1.93
C LYS A 24 0.22 31.05 3.14
N LEU A 25 0.09 30.03 3.99
CA LEU A 25 0.88 29.84 5.22
C LEU A 25 2.01 28.82 5.02
N GLU A 26 2.54 28.71 3.80
CA GLU A 26 3.66 27.81 3.51
C GLU A 26 4.94 28.27 4.21
N SER A 27 5.58 27.36 4.95
CA SER A 27 6.86 27.62 5.62
C SER A 27 7.86 26.49 5.31
N LYS A 28 9.16 26.81 5.40
CA LYS A 28 10.21 25.78 5.22
C LYS A 28 10.09 24.67 6.25
N MET A 29 9.83 25.01 7.51
CA MET A 29 9.65 24.04 8.59
C MET A 29 8.39 23.18 8.36
N GLY A 30 7.29 23.78 7.86
CA GLY A 30 6.07 23.05 7.52
C GLY A 30 6.32 21.98 6.45
N LYS A 31 7.10 22.31 5.42
CA LYS A 31 7.46 21.36 4.36
C LYS A 31 8.29 20.17 4.87
N GLU A 32 9.22 20.41 5.79
CA GLU A 32 10.02 19.32 6.40
C GLU A 32 9.16 18.44 7.32
N LEU A 33 8.25 19.04 8.10
CA LEU A 33 7.31 18.31 8.96
C LEU A 33 6.34 17.47 8.13
N ASP A 34 5.83 17.98 7.03
CA ASP A 34 5.02 17.28 6.05
C ASP A 34 5.74 16.02 5.54
N SER A 35 6.99 16.16 5.09
CA SER A 35 7.81 15.03 4.63
C SER A 35 8.08 13.98 5.72
N LEU A 36 8.28 14.40 6.97
CA LEU A 36 8.45 13.48 8.10
C LEU A 36 7.14 12.76 8.44
N SER A 37 6.02 13.47 8.40
CA SER A 37 4.69 12.90 8.57
C SER A 37 4.38 11.86 7.48
N ASP A 38 4.67 12.21 6.23
CA ASP A 38 4.55 11.30 5.09
C ASP A 38 5.38 10.03 5.26
N LEU A 39 6.63 10.16 5.74
CA LEU A 39 7.48 9.01 5.99
C LEU A 39 6.89 8.07 7.04
N ILE A 40 6.28 8.61 8.09
CA ILE A 40 5.64 7.79 9.13
C ILE A 40 4.37 7.16 8.60
N THR A 41 3.48 7.94 7.99
CA THR A 41 2.15 7.50 7.57
C THR A 41 2.18 6.60 6.34
N PHE A 42 3.03 6.91 5.35
CA PHE A 42 3.07 6.22 4.06
C PHE A 42 4.33 5.38 3.84
N GLY A 43 5.30 5.45 4.74
CA GLY A 43 6.50 4.61 4.74
C GLY A 43 6.49 3.61 5.89
N ALA A 44 6.60 4.09 7.13
CA ALA A 44 6.76 3.23 8.30
C ALA A 44 5.50 2.40 8.59
N ALA A 45 4.32 3.00 8.65
CA ALA A 45 3.09 2.29 8.96
C ALA A 45 2.77 1.16 7.96
N PRO A 46 2.83 1.36 6.62
CA PRO A 46 2.68 0.27 5.66
C PRO A 46 3.80 -0.77 5.76
N GLY A 47 5.03 -0.37 6.06
CA GLY A 47 6.15 -1.30 6.29
C GLY A 47 5.89 -2.25 7.45
N PHE A 48 5.46 -1.72 8.60
CA PHE A 48 5.04 -2.55 9.74
C PHE A 48 3.84 -3.45 9.41
N LEU A 49 2.89 -2.92 8.66
CA LEU A 49 1.72 -3.68 8.26
C LEU A 49 2.12 -4.89 7.39
N MET A 50 3.00 -4.70 6.40
CA MET A 50 3.51 -5.80 5.59
C MET A 50 4.42 -6.75 6.38
N PHE A 51 5.18 -6.25 7.34
CA PHE A 51 5.94 -7.11 8.25
C PHE A 51 5.03 -8.13 8.94
N PHE A 52 3.91 -7.67 9.52
CA PHE A 52 2.93 -8.57 10.15
C PHE A 52 2.22 -9.46 9.14
N MET A 53 1.95 -8.99 7.92
CA MET A 53 1.35 -9.82 6.88
C MET A 53 2.28 -10.96 6.44
N ILE A 54 3.58 -10.72 6.33
CA ILE A 54 4.57 -11.77 6.03
C ILE A 54 4.66 -12.76 7.19
N LEU A 55 4.62 -12.28 8.44
CA LEU A 55 4.56 -13.15 9.61
C LEU A 55 3.34 -14.09 9.56
N ILE A 56 2.16 -13.54 9.25
CA ILE A 56 0.93 -14.34 9.06
C ILE A 56 1.11 -15.34 7.91
N GLY A 57 1.75 -14.93 6.81
CA GLY A 57 2.02 -15.79 5.66
C GLY A 57 2.95 -16.98 5.98
N ILE A 58 3.87 -16.84 6.92
CA ILE A 58 4.72 -17.94 7.40
C ILE A 58 3.87 -19.02 8.11
N GLU A 59 2.87 -18.60 8.90
CA GLU A 59 1.97 -19.48 9.66
C GLU A 59 0.71 -19.91 8.89
N GLN A 60 0.54 -19.43 7.68
CA GLN A 60 -0.66 -19.68 6.88
C GLN A 60 -1.06 -21.16 6.81
N PRO A 61 -0.16 -22.15 6.58
CA PRO A 61 -0.53 -23.56 6.55
C PRO A 61 -1.18 -24.03 7.85
N PHE A 62 -0.65 -23.60 8.99
CA PHE A 62 -1.17 -23.96 10.31
C PHE A 62 -2.52 -23.28 10.62
N LEU A 63 -2.67 -22.01 10.26
CA LEU A 63 -3.92 -21.27 10.44
C LEU A 63 -5.04 -21.93 9.62
N LEU A 64 -4.78 -22.27 8.37
CA LEU A 64 -5.77 -22.88 7.48
C LEU A 64 -6.19 -24.27 7.93
N GLU A 65 -5.25 -25.15 8.31
CA GLU A 65 -5.56 -26.49 8.78
C GLU A 65 -6.42 -26.49 10.06
N ASN A 66 -6.21 -25.51 10.95
CA ASN A 66 -6.98 -25.40 12.18
C ASN A 66 -8.31 -24.67 12.00
N PHE A 67 -8.46 -23.83 10.97
CA PHE A 67 -9.73 -23.15 10.66
C PHE A 67 -10.80 -24.15 10.20
N ASP A 68 -10.46 -25.09 9.34
CA ASP A 68 -11.39 -26.10 8.82
C ASP A 68 -11.99 -26.97 9.93
N LYS A 69 -11.22 -27.23 10.99
CA LYS A 69 -11.68 -28.00 12.17
C LYS A 69 -12.55 -27.21 13.13
N ARG A 70 -12.66 -25.88 13.00
CA ARG A 70 -13.28 -24.97 13.98
C ARG A 70 -14.46 -24.14 13.46
N ALA A 71 -14.74 -24.16 12.18
CA ALA A 71 -15.89 -23.44 11.58
C ALA A 71 -17.26 -23.77 12.19
N ALA A 72 -17.33 -24.78 13.06
CA ALA A 72 -18.54 -25.18 13.76
C ALA A 72 -18.90 -24.33 15.01
N ASN A 73 -18.03 -23.42 15.52
CA ASN A 73 -18.24 -22.67 16.77
C ASN A 73 -17.83 -21.19 16.68
N ILE A 74 -18.60 -20.41 15.99
CA ILE A 74 -18.34 -19.02 15.57
C ILE A 74 -18.08 -18.01 16.69
N HIS A 75 -18.50 -18.25 17.92
CA HIS A 75 -18.43 -17.26 19.01
C HIS A 75 -17.09 -17.20 19.78
N TYR A 76 -16.28 -18.28 19.71
CA TYR A 76 -14.97 -18.34 20.39
C TYR A 76 -13.79 -17.94 19.49
N GLU A 77 -14.01 -17.75 18.20
CA GLU A 77 -12.96 -17.74 17.17
C GLU A 77 -12.09 -16.51 17.17
N ASN A 78 -12.66 -15.32 17.26
CA ASN A 78 -11.88 -14.06 17.16
C ASN A 78 -10.86 -13.90 18.31
N TYR A 79 -11.26 -14.29 19.50
CA TYR A 79 -10.38 -14.21 20.69
C TYR A 79 -9.25 -15.25 20.62
N TYR A 80 -9.55 -16.45 20.16
CA TYR A 80 -8.59 -17.53 20.06
C TYR A 80 -7.55 -17.28 18.94
N VAL A 81 -7.97 -16.85 17.77
CA VAL A 81 -7.07 -16.48 16.66
C VAL A 81 -6.16 -15.33 17.06
N PHE A 82 -6.71 -14.32 17.74
CA PHE A 82 -5.92 -13.19 18.23
C PHE A 82 -4.90 -13.60 19.29
N ASN A 83 -5.28 -14.46 20.24
CA ASN A 83 -4.35 -14.95 21.24
C ASN A 83 -3.27 -15.87 20.65
N GLN A 84 -3.63 -16.73 19.69
CA GLN A 84 -2.63 -17.52 18.98
C GLN A 84 -1.68 -16.64 18.16
N PHE A 85 -2.17 -15.60 17.50
CA PHE A 85 -1.33 -14.63 16.81
C PHE A 85 -0.37 -13.93 17.78
N ILE A 86 -0.86 -13.49 18.96
CA ILE A 86 0.02 -12.88 19.97
C ILE A 86 1.06 -13.89 20.49
N HIS A 87 0.67 -15.11 20.82
CA HIS A 87 1.61 -16.15 21.25
C HIS A 87 2.64 -16.44 20.16
N TRP A 88 2.23 -16.43 18.92
CA TRP A 88 3.11 -16.67 17.78
C TRP A 88 4.08 -15.51 17.55
N VAL A 89 3.62 -14.26 17.63
CA VAL A 89 4.48 -13.08 17.59
C VAL A 89 5.47 -13.10 18.76
N GLN A 90 5.02 -13.49 19.95
CA GLN A 90 5.90 -13.65 21.11
C GLN A 90 6.94 -14.75 20.87
N ALA A 91 6.55 -15.94 20.39
CA ALA A 91 7.46 -17.02 20.03
C ALA A 91 8.47 -16.61 18.96
N PHE A 92 8.04 -15.86 17.95
CA PHE A 92 8.93 -15.31 16.93
C PHE A 92 10.03 -14.44 17.54
N PHE A 93 9.72 -13.60 18.52
CA PHE A 93 10.70 -12.71 19.15
C PHE A 93 11.53 -13.40 20.24
N TYR A 94 10.96 -14.34 21.02
CA TYR A 94 11.64 -15.01 22.12
C TYR A 94 12.41 -16.26 21.69
N ASP A 95 11.82 -17.08 20.81
CA ASP A 95 12.41 -18.36 20.35
C ASP A 95 13.10 -18.22 18.98
N PHE A 96 13.30 -17.00 18.56
CA PHE A 96 13.84 -16.63 17.27
C PHE A 96 15.08 -17.45 16.82
N PRO A 97 15.99 -17.91 17.67
CA PRO A 97 17.14 -18.69 17.20
C PRO A 97 16.85 -20.12 16.80
N ASN A 98 15.83 -20.79 17.35
CA ASN A 98 15.77 -22.24 17.39
C ASN A 98 14.65 -22.92 16.58
N ASN A 99 13.53 -22.24 16.32
CA ASN A 99 12.32 -22.90 15.81
C ASN A 99 11.99 -22.63 14.32
N PHE A 100 12.73 -21.76 13.62
CA PHE A 100 12.46 -21.42 12.23
C PHE A 100 13.64 -21.80 11.33
N ASN A 101 13.34 -22.29 10.12
CA ASN A 101 14.35 -22.45 9.07
C ASN A 101 15.04 -21.09 8.83
N ALA A 102 16.37 -21.09 8.78
CA ALA A 102 17.19 -19.88 8.71
C ALA A 102 16.79 -18.91 7.58
N SER A 103 16.28 -19.43 6.47
CA SER A 103 15.87 -18.62 5.31
C SER A 103 14.54 -17.89 5.52
N ILE A 104 13.57 -18.51 6.21
CA ILE A 104 12.22 -17.96 6.41
C ILE A 104 12.23 -16.90 7.51
N LYS A 105 13.10 -17.05 8.49
CA LYS A 105 13.25 -16.23 9.66
C LYS A 105 13.46 -14.73 9.39
N TYR A 106 14.25 -14.41 8.37
CA TYR A 106 14.59 -13.03 8.02
C TYR A 106 13.62 -12.41 7.00
N LEU A 107 12.71 -13.20 6.46
CA LEU A 107 11.80 -12.77 5.39
C LEU A 107 10.92 -11.57 5.78
N PRO A 108 10.33 -11.47 7.00
CA PRO A 108 9.52 -10.32 7.41
C PRO A 108 10.27 -8.99 7.35
N PHE A 109 11.59 -9.01 7.54
CA PHE A 109 12.41 -7.81 7.49
C PHE A 109 12.50 -7.20 6.08
N ALA A 110 12.15 -7.95 5.02
CA ALA A 110 12.03 -7.41 3.68
C ALA A 110 11.01 -6.25 3.61
N ALA A 111 10.01 -6.24 4.48
CA ALA A 111 9.02 -5.16 4.59
C ALA A 111 9.64 -3.80 4.94
N PHE A 112 10.78 -3.76 5.63
CA PHE A 112 11.46 -2.52 5.96
C PHE A 112 12.17 -1.86 4.77
N SER A 113 12.24 -2.54 3.62
CA SER A 113 12.60 -1.88 2.36
C SER A 113 11.65 -0.74 2.00
N ILE A 114 10.37 -0.82 2.41
CA ILE A 114 9.33 0.18 2.13
C ILE A 114 9.67 1.52 2.80
N PRO A 115 9.79 1.63 4.15
CA PRO A 115 10.16 2.90 4.77
C PRO A 115 11.55 3.38 4.36
N PHE A 116 12.50 2.46 4.12
CA PHE A 116 13.84 2.81 3.69
C PHE A 116 13.84 3.54 2.34
N LEU A 117 13.19 2.97 1.31
CA LEU A 117 13.13 3.61 -0.02
C LEU A 117 12.14 4.78 -0.07
N SER A 118 11.11 4.82 0.80
CA SER A 118 10.26 5.99 0.98
C SER A 118 11.05 7.20 1.47
N LEU A 119 11.99 7.00 2.40
CA LEU A 119 12.88 8.07 2.89
C LEU A 119 13.72 8.66 1.75
N PHE A 120 14.35 7.81 0.93
CA PHE A 120 15.14 8.30 -0.21
C PHE A 120 14.29 9.05 -1.22
N ARG A 121 13.08 8.55 -1.49
CA ARG A 121 12.14 9.20 -2.39
C ARG A 121 11.74 10.59 -1.91
N LEU A 122 11.36 10.72 -0.63
CA LEU A 122 10.97 12.01 -0.04
C LEU A 122 12.14 12.99 0.02
N ALA A 123 13.33 12.49 0.37
CA ALA A 123 14.55 13.31 0.35
C ALA A 123 14.87 13.82 -1.06
N HIS A 124 14.81 12.95 -2.08
CA HIS A 124 15.02 13.35 -3.47
C HIS A 124 13.98 14.38 -3.93
N PHE A 125 12.70 14.18 -3.57
CA PHE A 125 11.62 15.12 -3.91
C PHE A 125 11.82 16.51 -3.29
N ASN A 126 12.38 16.60 -2.08
CA ASN A 126 12.64 17.87 -1.41
C ASN A 126 13.80 18.64 -2.03
N VAL A 127 14.78 17.96 -2.62
CA VAL A 127 15.96 18.57 -3.24
C VAL A 127 15.74 18.92 -4.72
N ASP A 128 14.85 18.21 -5.42
CA ASP A 128 14.64 18.40 -6.85
C ASP A 128 13.75 19.62 -7.14
N THR A 129 14.37 20.67 -7.64
CA THR A 129 13.70 21.93 -8.04
C THR A 129 13.08 21.87 -9.45
N LYS A 130 13.31 20.79 -10.21
CA LYS A 130 12.88 20.67 -11.62
C LYS A 130 11.56 19.95 -11.82
N GLN A 131 10.94 19.39 -10.80
CA GLN A 131 9.67 18.64 -10.90
C GLN A 131 8.47 19.59 -11.09
N SER A 132 8.33 20.18 -12.28
CA SER A 132 7.23 21.12 -12.53
C SER A 132 6.00 20.51 -13.23
N LYS A 133 6.10 19.37 -13.92
CA LYS A 133 4.95 18.87 -14.72
C LYS A 133 4.65 17.37 -14.60
N ASN A 134 5.63 16.49 -14.43
CA ASN A 134 5.40 15.04 -14.36
C ASN A 134 6.05 14.45 -13.10
N PHE A 135 5.30 13.62 -12.37
CA PHE A 135 5.85 12.86 -11.27
C PHE A 135 6.70 11.70 -11.79
N ILE A 136 7.91 11.56 -11.26
CA ILE A 136 8.79 10.43 -11.52
C ILE A 136 8.74 9.50 -10.31
N GLY A 137 8.41 8.24 -10.51
CA GLY A 137 8.24 7.23 -9.46
C GLY A 137 6.86 7.22 -8.80
N VAL A 138 6.52 6.10 -8.18
CA VAL A 138 5.23 5.91 -7.49
C VAL A 138 5.16 6.80 -6.25
N PRO A 139 4.11 7.64 -6.07
CA PRO A 139 3.93 8.43 -4.86
C PRO A 139 3.84 7.57 -3.60
N THR A 140 4.44 8.02 -2.47
CA THR A 140 4.39 7.30 -1.19
C THR A 140 2.97 7.01 -0.72
N PRO A 141 1.98 7.93 -0.84
CA PRO A 141 0.59 7.63 -0.49
C PRO A 141 -0.03 6.55 -1.38
N LEU A 142 0.28 6.57 -2.69
CA LEU A 142 -0.24 5.54 -3.61
C LEU A 142 0.32 4.15 -3.26
N ASN A 143 1.61 4.07 -2.95
CA ASN A 143 2.24 2.83 -2.49
C ASN A 143 1.61 2.30 -1.20
N ALA A 144 1.35 3.18 -0.23
CA ALA A 144 0.67 2.84 1.02
C ALA A 144 -0.76 2.29 0.77
N ILE A 145 -1.51 2.88 -0.16
CA ILE A 145 -2.85 2.41 -0.53
C ILE A 145 -2.79 1.01 -1.16
N ILE A 146 -1.79 0.74 -2.02
CA ILE A 146 -1.56 -0.60 -2.58
C ILE A 146 -1.35 -1.62 -1.46
N ILE A 147 -0.52 -1.27 -0.48
CA ILE A 147 -0.21 -2.14 0.65
C ILE A 147 -1.44 -2.40 1.51
N CYS A 148 -2.31 -1.41 1.71
CA CYS A 148 -3.55 -1.56 2.46
C CYS A 148 -4.51 -2.60 1.85
N PHE A 149 -4.39 -2.92 0.56
CA PHE A 149 -5.16 -3.98 -0.08
C PHE A 149 -5.00 -5.32 0.64
N PHE A 150 -3.77 -5.72 0.99
CA PHE A 150 -3.49 -7.04 1.56
C PHE A 150 -4.25 -7.31 2.86
N PRO A 151 -4.12 -6.51 3.93
CA PRO A 151 -4.84 -6.79 5.17
C PRO A 151 -6.35 -6.62 5.04
N LEU A 152 -6.83 -5.73 4.18
CA LEU A 152 -8.27 -5.56 3.94
C LEU A 152 -8.85 -6.76 3.20
N TYR A 153 -8.17 -7.26 2.17
CA TYR A 153 -8.58 -8.43 1.43
C TYR A 153 -8.53 -9.70 2.31
N PHE A 154 -7.50 -9.83 3.13
CA PHE A 154 -7.39 -10.90 4.11
C PHE A 154 -8.58 -10.87 5.09
N GLN A 155 -8.87 -9.70 5.68
CA GLN A 155 -9.97 -9.54 6.63
C GLN A 155 -11.33 -9.86 5.98
N GLU A 156 -11.60 -9.40 4.75
CA GLU A 156 -12.88 -9.63 4.06
C GLU A 156 -13.09 -11.12 3.75
N ASN A 157 -12.05 -11.83 3.37
CA ASN A 157 -12.16 -13.23 2.96
C ASN A 157 -12.05 -14.21 4.12
N MET A 158 -11.38 -13.85 5.21
CA MET A 158 -11.40 -14.64 6.46
C MET A 158 -12.81 -14.75 7.05
N MET A 159 -13.66 -13.75 6.83
CA MET A 159 -15.06 -13.76 7.27
C MET A 159 -15.98 -14.56 6.33
N ASN A 160 -15.60 -14.74 5.06
CA ASN A 160 -16.41 -15.35 3.99
C ASN A 160 -15.74 -16.61 3.40
N TRP A 161 -15.26 -17.50 4.22
CA TRP A 161 -14.38 -18.66 3.95
C TRP A 161 -14.73 -19.57 2.74
N ASN A 162 -15.91 -19.49 2.14
CA ASN A 162 -16.41 -20.56 1.27
C ASN A 162 -15.95 -20.59 -0.19
N THR A 163 -15.23 -19.60 -0.73
CA THR A 163 -15.06 -19.57 -2.19
C THR A 163 -13.68 -19.18 -2.75
N GLN A 164 -12.72 -18.77 -1.93
CA GLN A 164 -11.45 -18.21 -2.46
C GLN A 164 -10.17 -18.66 -1.72
N VAL A 165 -10.15 -19.84 -1.15
CA VAL A 165 -9.02 -20.35 -0.36
C VAL A 165 -7.73 -20.40 -1.19
N GLU A 166 -7.79 -20.83 -2.45
CA GLU A 166 -6.59 -20.96 -3.30
C GLU A 166 -5.93 -19.60 -3.59
N LEU A 167 -6.72 -18.57 -3.83
CA LEU A 167 -6.22 -17.23 -4.15
C LEU A 167 -5.60 -16.57 -2.92
N ILE A 168 -6.16 -16.82 -1.74
CA ILE A 168 -5.58 -16.40 -0.46
C ILE A 168 -4.24 -17.09 -0.23
N HIS A 169 -4.11 -18.38 -0.49
CA HIS A 169 -2.85 -19.09 -0.37
C HIS A 169 -1.75 -18.48 -1.23
N ILE A 170 -2.06 -18.14 -2.47
CA ILE A 170 -1.08 -17.56 -3.40
C ILE A 170 -0.72 -16.12 -3.00
N LEU A 171 -1.71 -15.29 -2.66
CA LEU A 171 -1.49 -13.87 -2.35
C LEU A 171 -0.82 -13.64 -0.99
N PHE A 172 -1.02 -14.56 -0.04
CA PHE A 172 -0.49 -14.44 1.33
C PHE A 172 0.64 -15.43 1.62
N ASP A 173 1.20 -16.06 0.59
CA ASP A 173 2.47 -16.75 0.73
C ASP A 173 3.57 -15.78 1.18
N CYS A 174 4.36 -16.18 2.17
CA CYS A 174 5.37 -15.32 2.79
C CYS A 174 6.45 -14.84 1.79
N TYR A 175 6.82 -15.69 0.83
CA TYR A 175 7.78 -15.32 -0.20
C TYR A 175 7.17 -14.35 -1.21
N ALA A 176 5.91 -14.58 -1.62
CA ALA A 176 5.19 -13.70 -2.50
C ALA A 176 5.06 -12.30 -1.90
N LEU A 177 4.65 -12.20 -0.63
CA LEU A 177 4.55 -10.93 0.08
C LEU A 177 5.89 -10.21 0.21
N ALA A 178 6.98 -10.94 0.51
CA ALA A 178 8.30 -10.35 0.60
C ALA A 178 8.78 -9.81 -0.76
N ILE A 179 8.56 -10.55 -1.84
CA ILE A 179 8.87 -10.11 -3.21
C ILE A 179 8.06 -8.85 -3.54
N ILE A 180 6.77 -8.84 -3.23
CA ILE A 180 5.90 -7.67 -3.45
C ILE A 180 6.41 -6.46 -2.69
N CYS A 181 6.85 -6.60 -1.42
CA CYS A 181 7.45 -5.51 -0.66
C CYS A 181 8.66 -4.90 -1.37
N VAL A 182 9.56 -5.75 -1.86
CA VAL A 182 10.76 -5.28 -2.57
C VAL A 182 10.39 -4.61 -3.90
N LEU A 183 9.47 -5.19 -4.67
CA LEU A 183 9.02 -4.59 -5.94
C LEU A 183 8.34 -3.24 -5.72
N LEU A 184 7.45 -3.12 -4.74
CA LEU A 184 6.78 -1.86 -4.39
C LEU A 184 7.78 -0.83 -3.88
N SER A 185 8.79 -1.25 -3.14
CA SER A 185 9.87 -0.36 -2.68
C SER A 185 10.71 0.16 -3.85
N ILE A 186 11.08 -0.70 -4.80
CA ILE A 186 11.79 -0.29 -6.00
C ILE A 186 10.95 0.66 -6.85
N ALA A 187 9.63 0.43 -6.95
CA ALA A 187 8.71 1.29 -7.70
C ALA A 187 8.67 2.74 -7.18
N LEU A 188 8.96 2.98 -5.88
CA LEU A 188 9.05 4.32 -5.31
C LEU A 188 10.17 5.18 -5.96
N ILE A 189 11.29 4.55 -6.29
CA ILE A 189 12.48 5.23 -6.84
C ILE A 189 12.67 5.01 -8.34
N ALA A 190 11.91 4.06 -8.93
CA ALA A 190 11.98 3.77 -10.35
C ALA A 190 11.53 4.99 -11.19
N PRO A 191 12.16 5.30 -12.32
CA PRO A 191 11.80 6.43 -13.18
C PRO A 191 10.53 6.13 -13.99
N ILE A 192 9.42 5.83 -13.30
CA ILE A 192 8.12 5.55 -13.91
C ILE A 192 7.40 6.89 -14.10
N PRO A 193 7.12 7.33 -15.34
CA PRO A 193 6.39 8.56 -15.58
C PRO A 193 4.92 8.35 -15.25
N LEU A 194 4.42 9.10 -14.28
CA LEU A 194 3.02 9.05 -13.87
C LEU A 194 2.31 10.37 -14.16
N MET A 195 1.07 10.26 -14.62
CA MET A 195 0.23 11.42 -14.90
C MET A 195 -0.16 12.13 -13.61
N SER A 196 0.07 13.44 -13.53
CA SER A 196 -0.39 14.24 -12.40
C SER A 196 -1.92 14.26 -12.34
N MET A 197 -2.49 13.96 -11.16
CA MET A 197 -3.95 14.03 -10.95
C MET A 197 -4.46 15.47 -10.77
N LYS A 198 -3.59 16.49 -10.77
CA LYS A 198 -3.99 17.89 -10.70
C LYS A 198 -4.75 18.30 -11.97
N LEU A 199 -5.89 18.97 -11.81
CA LEU A 199 -6.64 19.56 -12.92
C LEU A 199 -5.93 20.82 -13.38
N GLU A 200 -5.48 20.84 -14.63
CA GLU A 200 -4.78 22.00 -15.22
C GLU A 200 -5.73 22.77 -16.14
N GLY A 201 -5.69 24.12 -16.09
CA GLY A 201 -6.61 24.99 -16.81
C GLY A 201 -6.49 25.00 -18.34
N GLY A 202 -5.51 24.28 -18.94
CA GLY A 202 -5.21 24.33 -20.37
C GLY A 202 -5.59 23.10 -21.19
N ASN A 203 -5.61 21.90 -20.60
CA ASN A 203 -5.71 20.64 -21.34
C ASN A 203 -7.06 19.94 -21.13
N LYS A 204 -8.08 20.29 -21.93
CA LYS A 204 -9.44 19.75 -21.78
C LYS A 204 -9.53 18.23 -21.95
N ILE A 205 -8.68 17.62 -22.80
CA ILE A 205 -8.67 16.18 -23.05
C ILE A 205 -8.11 15.43 -21.82
N GLU A 206 -7.00 15.91 -21.29
CA GLU A 206 -6.36 15.33 -20.12
C GLU A 206 -7.28 15.42 -18.87
N ASN A 207 -7.92 16.57 -18.67
CA ASN A 207 -8.88 16.72 -17.57
C ASN A 207 -10.09 15.79 -17.71
N LYS A 208 -10.57 15.54 -18.95
CA LYS A 208 -11.63 14.55 -19.18
C LYS A 208 -11.20 13.13 -18.78
N LEU A 209 -9.96 12.72 -19.11
CA LEU A 209 -9.41 11.42 -18.72
C LEU A 209 -9.29 11.29 -17.18
N LYS A 210 -8.82 12.34 -16.49
CA LYS A 210 -8.74 12.39 -15.02
C LYS A 210 -10.13 12.25 -14.38
N ILE A 211 -11.11 13.00 -14.88
CA ILE A 211 -12.49 12.93 -14.38
C ILE A 211 -13.10 11.55 -14.66
N ALA A 212 -12.90 11.00 -15.86
CA ALA A 212 -13.36 9.65 -16.19
C ALA A 212 -12.76 8.59 -15.25
N LEU A 213 -11.46 8.68 -14.95
CA LEU A 213 -10.79 7.79 -14.02
C LEU A 213 -11.38 7.89 -12.61
N ILE A 214 -11.67 9.10 -12.12
CA ILE A 214 -12.33 9.30 -10.81
C ILE A 214 -13.71 8.65 -10.80
N VAL A 215 -14.53 8.87 -11.84
CA VAL A 215 -15.88 8.30 -11.92
C VAL A 215 -15.83 6.77 -11.97
N ILE A 216 -14.94 6.20 -12.82
CA ILE A 216 -14.73 4.76 -12.90
C ILE A 216 -14.26 4.21 -11.54
N SER A 217 -13.35 4.91 -10.84
CA SER A 217 -12.88 4.50 -9.52
C SER A 217 -14.01 4.41 -8.50
N VAL A 218 -14.90 5.40 -8.46
CA VAL A 218 -16.06 5.39 -7.56
C VAL A 218 -16.98 4.21 -7.86
N ILE A 219 -17.29 3.96 -9.13
CA ILE A 219 -18.11 2.82 -9.55
C ILE A 219 -17.44 1.50 -9.16
N THR A 220 -16.13 1.39 -9.41
CA THR A 220 -15.36 0.18 -9.10
C THR A 220 -15.34 -0.11 -7.60
N ILE A 221 -15.22 0.92 -6.75
CA ILE A 221 -15.27 0.78 -5.28
C ILE A 221 -16.62 0.24 -4.82
N ILE A 222 -17.72 0.77 -5.39
CA ILE A 222 -19.09 0.33 -5.02
C ILE A 222 -19.32 -1.13 -5.42
N VAL A 223 -18.82 -1.56 -6.59
CA VAL A 223 -19.05 -2.91 -7.12
C VAL A 223 -18.12 -3.95 -6.52
N PHE A 224 -16.82 -3.64 -6.47
CA PHE A 224 -15.76 -4.61 -6.13
C PHE A 224 -15.18 -4.44 -4.73
N LYS A 225 -15.63 -3.45 -3.95
CA LYS A 225 -15.16 -3.19 -2.57
C LYS A 225 -13.62 -3.18 -2.51
N VAL A 226 -13.02 -4.10 -1.72
CA VAL A 226 -11.56 -4.16 -1.52
C VAL A 226 -10.80 -4.50 -2.81
N LEU A 227 -11.36 -5.36 -3.68
CA LEU A 227 -10.75 -5.67 -4.99
C LEU A 227 -10.69 -4.45 -5.93
N ALA A 228 -11.42 -3.39 -5.64
CA ALA A 228 -11.33 -2.14 -6.39
C ALA A 228 -9.92 -1.53 -6.35
N ILE A 229 -9.19 -1.71 -5.25
CA ILE A 229 -7.84 -1.11 -5.07
C ILE A 229 -6.88 -1.53 -6.19
N PRO A 230 -6.57 -2.82 -6.41
CA PRO A 230 -5.67 -3.24 -7.47
C PRO A 230 -6.21 -2.92 -8.87
N ILE A 231 -7.53 -2.96 -9.09
CA ILE A 231 -8.15 -2.63 -10.38
C ILE A 231 -7.91 -1.15 -10.72
N ILE A 232 -8.22 -0.23 -9.79
CA ILE A 232 -8.06 1.21 -9.99
C ILE A 232 -6.60 1.56 -10.25
N ILE A 233 -5.68 0.96 -9.49
CA ILE A 233 -4.25 1.21 -9.63
C ILE A 233 -3.75 0.73 -10.98
N THR A 234 -4.16 -0.47 -11.42
CA THR A 234 -3.81 -0.99 -12.74
C THR A 234 -4.32 -0.09 -13.85
N LEU A 235 -5.58 0.36 -13.77
CA LEU A 235 -6.15 1.31 -14.72
C LEU A 235 -5.39 2.64 -14.73
N TYR A 236 -5.03 3.17 -13.56
CA TYR A 236 -4.24 4.39 -13.47
C TYR A 236 -2.87 4.25 -14.14
N PHE A 237 -2.16 3.13 -13.92
CA PHE A 237 -0.89 2.86 -14.58
C PHE A 237 -1.01 2.75 -16.10
N ILE A 238 -2.04 2.05 -16.60
CA ILE A 238 -2.30 1.90 -18.04
C ILE A 238 -2.58 3.27 -18.68
N ILE A 239 -3.47 4.06 -18.09
CA ILE A 239 -3.85 5.38 -18.61
C ILE A 239 -2.65 6.33 -18.56
N SER A 240 -1.89 6.32 -17.48
CA SER A 240 -0.70 7.15 -17.30
C SER A 240 0.38 6.83 -18.33
N SER A 241 0.66 5.55 -18.55
CA SER A 241 1.61 5.09 -19.58
C SER A 241 1.16 5.46 -20.98
N TYR A 242 -0.11 5.23 -21.31
CA TYR A 242 -0.67 5.61 -22.62
C TYR A 242 -0.54 7.11 -22.87
N HIS A 243 -0.87 7.93 -21.88
CA HIS A 243 -0.76 9.39 -21.99
C HIS A 243 0.68 9.83 -22.23
N TYR A 244 1.63 9.26 -21.50
CA TYR A 244 3.06 9.55 -21.64
C TYR A 244 3.56 9.25 -23.06
N PHE A 245 3.30 8.04 -23.59
CA PHE A 245 3.72 7.65 -24.93
C PHE A 245 3.09 8.51 -26.02
N LYS A 246 1.84 8.96 -25.85
CA LYS A 246 1.16 9.82 -26.80
C LYS A 246 1.74 11.24 -26.80
N THR A 247 2.08 11.78 -25.63
CA THR A 247 2.65 13.14 -25.51
C THR A 247 4.06 13.18 -26.06
N SER A 248 4.89 12.18 -25.74
CA SER A 248 6.25 12.06 -26.27
C SER A 248 6.32 11.92 -27.80
N LYS A 249 5.30 11.32 -28.44
CA LYS A 249 5.21 11.22 -29.91
C LYS A 249 4.85 12.54 -30.60
N ASN A 250 4.24 13.48 -29.89
CA ASN A 250 3.83 14.78 -30.45
C ASN A 250 4.89 15.86 -30.29
N GLU A 251 5.96 15.58 -29.53
CA GLU A 251 7.10 16.49 -29.32
C GLU A 251 8.30 16.18 -30.26
N ILE A 252 8.22 15.11 -31.06
CA ILE A 252 9.17 14.73 -32.11
C ILE A 252 8.57 15.13 -33.49
#